data_dafcb06e5e80c0b87faa8f2e3e4fa524
#
_entry.id   dafcb06e5e80c0b87faa8f2e3e4fa524
#
_cell.length_a   1.000
_cell.length_b   1.000
_cell.length_c   1.000
_cell.angle_alpha   90.00
_cell.angle_beta   90.00
_cell.angle_gamma   90.00
#
_symmetry.space_group_name_H-M   'P 1'
#
loop_
_entity.id
_entity.type
_entity.pdbx_description
1 polymer ?
#
loop_
_entity_poly.entity_id
_entity_poly.type
_entity_poly.pdbx_seq_one_letter_code
_entity_poly.pdbx_strand_id
1 'polypeptide(L)'
;MKFFETGQMPRGVNDTSIVLIPKVDHPHELKEFRPISLCNVLYKIISKCLVNRLRPILGEVISENQSAFVPGRLITDNALLAFECLHYMEHGTNAQNPLCAYKLDLSKAYDRVDWTFLEEVMHQMGFSCQWIRWIMSCVTTVRYSVKFNGALLEAFSPREVFDKVILCHR
;
A
#
# COMPACT_ATOMS: atom_id res chain seq x y z
N MET A 1 -22.42 -13.47 0.00
CA MET A 1 -21.88 -12.43 0.91
C MET A 1 -22.35 -11.10 0.35
N LYS A 2 -23.25 -10.41 1.05
CA LYS A 2 -23.91 -9.18 0.56
C LYS A 2 -22.96 -8.09 0.00
N PHE A 3 -21.72 -8.02 0.50
CA PHE A 3 -20.73 -7.06 0.00
C PHE A 3 -20.50 -7.15 -1.52
N PHE A 4 -20.30 -8.34 -2.05
CA PHE A 4 -20.04 -8.52 -3.49
C PHE A 4 -21.28 -8.29 -4.38
N GLU A 5 -22.47 -8.34 -3.80
CA GLU A 5 -23.74 -8.04 -4.49
C GLU A 5 -24.01 -6.53 -4.51
N THR A 6 -23.83 -5.87 -3.36
CA THR A 6 -24.20 -4.46 -3.18
C THR A 6 -23.04 -3.48 -3.39
N GLY A 7 -21.81 -3.93 -3.22
CA GLY A 7 -20.60 -3.08 -3.17
C GLY A 7 -20.48 -2.26 -1.88
N GLN A 8 -21.36 -2.49 -0.90
CA GLN A 8 -21.35 -1.73 0.36
C GLN A 8 -20.67 -2.53 1.47
N MET A 9 -19.72 -1.88 2.15
CA MET A 9 -19.06 -2.48 3.31
C MET A 9 -20.03 -2.55 4.48
N PRO A 10 -20.29 -3.75 5.06
CA PRO A 10 -21.16 -3.85 6.24
C PRO A 10 -20.55 -3.09 7.42
N ARG A 11 -21.41 -2.49 8.22
CA ARG A 11 -20.99 -1.69 9.39
C ARG A 11 -20.12 -2.53 10.34
N GLY A 12 -19.03 -1.97 10.82
CA GLY A 12 -18.09 -2.61 11.74
C GLY A 12 -17.10 -3.59 11.09
N VAL A 13 -17.30 -3.99 9.83
CA VAL A 13 -16.37 -4.93 9.16
C VAL A 13 -15.04 -4.26 8.82
N ASN A 14 -15.03 -2.97 8.52
CA ASN A 14 -13.83 -2.20 8.21
C ASN A 14 -13.33 -1.36 9.41
N ASP A 15 -13.79 -1.65 10.63
CA ASP A 15 -13.25 -1.04 11.83
C ASP A 15 -11.89 -1.68 12.15
N THR A 16 -10.87 -0.85 12.34
CA THR A 16 -9.47 -1.27 12.47
C THR A 16 -8.87 -0.66 13.73
N SER A 17 -8.32 -1.51 14.58
CA SER A 17 -7.59 -1.06 15.77
C SER A 17 -6.11 -0.88 15.44
N ILE A 18 -5.55 0.27 15.84
CA ILE A 18 -4.13 0.58 15.72
C ILE A 18 -3.44 0.30 17.04
N VAL A 19 -2.36 -0.46 17.01
CA VAL A 19 -1.47 -0.69 18.13
C VAL A 19 -0.10 -0.12 17.81
N LEU A 20 0.49 0.62 18.74
CA LEU A 20 1.81 1.20 18.61
C LEU A 20 2.85 0.24 19.20
N ILE A 21 3.78 -0.24 18.38
CA ILE A 21 4.89 -1.11 18.80
C ILE A 21 6.18 -0.30 18.78
N PRO A 22 6.94 -0.25 19.89
CA PRO A 22 8.20 0.48 19.94
C PRO A 22 9.23 -0.12 18.97
N LYS A 23 10.01 0.74 18.32
CA LYS A 23 11.16 0.37 17.47
C LYS A 23 12.47 0.32 18.27
N VAL A 24 12.48 0.99 19.42
CA VAL A 24 13.64 1.15 20.32
C VAL A 24 13.19 0.83 21.75
N ASP A 25 14.13 0.50 22.63
CA ASP A 25 13.81 0.08 24.01
C ASP A 25 13.16 1.17 24.85
N HIS A 26 13.50 2.44 24.64
CA HIS A 26 12.96 3.60 25.36
C HIS A 26 12.46 4.66 24.37
N PRO A 27 11.27 4.48 23.79
CA PRO A 27 10.72 5.44 22.83
C PRO A 27 10.24 6.71 23.53
N HIS A 28 10.67 7.88 23.05
CA HIS A 28 10.26 9.20 23.53
C HIS A 28 9.34 9.93 22.55
N GLU A 29 9.41 9.57 21.23
CA GLU A 29 8.67 10.24 20.18
C GLU A 29 7.81 9.25 19.36
N LEU A 30 6.70 9.74 18.78
CA LEU A 30 5.80 8.90 17.97
C LEU A 30 6.49 8.26 16.75
N LYS A 31 7.50 8.89 16.18
CA LYS A 31 8.28 8.32 15.07
C LYS A 31 9.05 7.04 15.44
N GLU A 32 9.27 6.82 16.74
CA GLU A 32 9.95 5.64 17.29
C GLU A 32 9.00 4.45 17.50
N PHE A 33 7.73 4.62 17.18
CA PHE A 33 6.76 3.54 17.17
C PHE A 33 6.42 3.12 15.73
N ARG A 34 6.03 1.84 15.61
CA ARG A 34 5.42 1.28 14.40
C ARG A 34 3.93 1.13 14.65
N PRO A 35 3.07 1.84 13.92
CA PRO A 35 1.64 1.56 13.98
C PRO A 35 1.36 0.22 13.28
N ILE A 36 0.68 -0.67 13.99
CA ILE A 36 0.22 -1.95 13.44
C ILE A 36 -1.30 -1.94 13.41
N SER A 37 -1.87 -2.20 12.24
CA SER A 37 -3.31 -2.25 12.03
C SER A 37 -3.86 -3.65 12.26
N LEU A 38 -4.78 -3.77 13.19
CA LEU A 38 -5.50 -5.00 13.51
C LEU A 38 -6.89 -4.97 12.84
N CYS A 39 -6.93 -5.40 11.58
CA CYS A 39 -8.15 -5.45 10.80
C CYS A 39 -9.04 -6.63 11.19
N ASN A 40 -10.35 -6.47 11.01
CA ASN A 40 -11.33 -7.52 11.19
C ASN A 40 -11.06 -8.71 10.24
N VAL A 41 -11.33 -9.93 10.71
CA VAL A 41 -11.15 -11.16 9.92
C VAL A 41 -12.01 -11.15 8.65
N LEU A 42 -13.26 -10.66 8.74
CA LEU A 42 -14.14 -10.56 7.56
C LEU A 42 -13.57 -9.61 6.51
N TYR A 43 -13.01 -8.48 6.93
CA TYR A 43 -12.32 -7.56 6.01
C TYR A 43 -11.13 -8.25 5.32
N LYS A 44 -10.31 -8.99 6.09
CA LYS A 44 -9.19 -9.76 5.53
C LYS A 44 -9.63 -10.79 4.49
N ILE A 45 -10.78 -11.44 4.70
CA ILE A 45 -11.33 -12.38 3.72
C ILE A 45 -11.75 -11.63 2.44
N ILE A 46 -12.48 -10.52 2.58
CA ILE A 46 -12.91 -9.70 1.43
C ILE A 46 -11.69 -9.23 0.63
N SER A 47 -10.73 -8.60 1.29
CA SER A 47 -9.53 -8.09 0.63
C SER A 47 -8.72 -9.20 -0.03
N LYS A 48 -8.60 -10.38 0.61
CA LYS A 48 -7.92 -11.54 0.03
C LYS A 48 -8.63 -12.07 -1.22
N CYS A 49 -9.96 -12.09 -1.23
CA CYS A 49 -10.73 -12.46 -2.43
C CYS A 49 -10.47 -11.49 -3.59
N LEU A 50 -10.43 -10.18 -3.32
CA LEU A 50 -10.12 -9.17 -4.33
C LEU A 50 -8.68 -9.32 -4.83
N VAL A 51 -7.71 -9.47 -3.93
CA VAL A 51 -6.29 -9.69 -4.30
C VAL A 51 -6.12 -10.94 -5.16
N ASN A 52 -6.76 -12.05 -4.81
CA ASN A 52 -6.65 -13.29 -5.59
C ASN A 52 -7.21 -13.15 -7.00
N ARG A 53 -8.21 -12.29 -7.22
CA ARG A 53 -8.77 -12.00 -8.55
C ARG A 53 -7.93 -10.99 -9.33
N LEU A 54 -7.29 -10.03 -8.64
CA LEU A 54 -6.43 -9.03 -9.27
C LEU A 54 -5.07 -9.63 -9.69
N ARG A 55 -4.55 -10.55 -8.88
CA ARG A 55 -3.19 -11.10 -9.04
C ARG A 55 -2.88 -11.62 -10.46
N PRO A 56 -3.76 -12.38 -11.14
CA PRO A 56 -3.45 -12.87 -12.48
C PRO A 56 -3.25 -11.80 -13.54
N ILE A 57 -3.94 -10.66 -13.41
CA ILE A 57 -3.90 -9.57 -14.39
C ILE A 57 -2.84 -8.50 -14.08
N LEU A 58 -2.20 -8.53 -12.90
CA LEU A 58 -1.20 -7.53 -12.51
C LEU A 58 -0.02 -7.49 -13.49
N GLY A 59 0.38 -8.63 -14.03
CA GLY A 59 1.48 -8.70 -15.01
C GLY A 59 1.20 -7.96 -16.31
N GLU A 60 -0.08 -7.81 -16.69
CA GLU A 60 -0.51 -7.14 -17.92
C GLU A 60 -0.69 -5.63 -17.74
N VAL A 61 -1.12 -5.20 -16.55
CA VAL A 61 -1.44 -3.79 -16.28
C VAL A 61 -0.30 -3.00 -15.62
N ILE A 62 0.69 -3.70 -15.04
CA ILE A 62 1.82 -3.09 -14.33
C ILE A 62 3.09 -3.20 -15.16
N SER A 63 3.78 -2.07 -15.34
CA SER A 63 5.05 -1.99 -16.06
C SER A 63 6.03 -3.09 -15.64
N GLU A 64 6.79 -3.63 -16.58
CA GLU A 64 7.81 -4.66 -16.33
C GLU A 64 8.89 -4.20 -15.34
N ASN A 65 9.14 -2.91 -15.25
CA ASN A 65 10.11 -2.33 -14.32
C ASN A 65 9.67 -2.35 -12.85
N GLN A 66 8.37 -2.59 -12.58
CA GLN A 66 7.84 -2.71 -11.22
C GLN A 66 7.90 -4.15 -10.75
N SER A 67 8.73 -4.46 -9.76
CA SER A 67 8.84 -5.82 -9.19
C SER A 67 8.02 -6.02 -7.93
N ALA A 68 7.88 -4.99 -7.09
CA ALA A 68 7.18 -5.13 -5.81
C ALA A 68 5.70 -5.47 -6.01
N PHE A 69 5.21 -6.48 -5.25
CA PHE A 69 3.83 -6.96 -5.20
C PHE A 69 3.28 -7.60 -6.49
N VAL A 70 4.10 -7.75 -7.53
CA VAL A 70 3.71 -8.43 -8.77
C VAL A 70 4.18 -9.89 -8.72
N PRO A 71 3.28 -10.87 -8.94
CA PRO A 71 3.65 -12.29 -8.88
C PRO A 71 4.73 -12.66 -9.90
N GLY A 72 5.68 -13.51 -9.48
CA GLY A 72 6.74 -14.00 -10.35
C GLY A 72 7.91 -13.04 -10.56
N ARG A 73 7.84 -11.81 -10.06
CA ARG A 73 8.95 -10.84 -10.11
C ARG A 73 9.72 -10.87 -8.79
N LEU A 74 11.04 -10.93 -8.87
CA LEU A 74 11.92 -11.02 -7.71
C LEU A 74 12.55 -9.65 -7.42
N ILE A 75 12.65 -9.31 -6.14
CA ILE A 75 13.34 -8.07 -5.71
C ILE A 75 14.85 -8.14 -6.00
N THR A 76 15.41 -9.34 -6.09
CA THR A 76 16.80 -9.58 -6.45
C THR A 76 17.12 -9.13 -7.87
N ASP A 77 16.16 -9.20 -8.80
CA ASP A 77 16.34 -8.76 -10.19
C ASP A 77 16.61 -7.24 -10.25
N ASN A 78 15.93 -6.47 -9.41
CA ASN A 78 16.19 -5.03 -9.29
C ASN A 78 17.58 -4.74 -8.71
N ALA A 79 18.05 -5.55 -7.77
CA ALA A 79 19.39 -5.39 -7.21
C ALA A 79 20.46 -5.71 -8.27
N LEU A 80 20.29 -6.79 -9.03
CA LEU A 80 21.20 -7.16 -10.13
C LEU A 80 21.24 -6.07 -11.20
N LEU A 81 20.08 -5.57 -11.63
CA LEU A 81 20.01 -4.47 -12.59
C LEU A 81 20.73 -3.21 -12.07
N ALA A 82 20.55 -2.87 -10.80
CA ALA A 82 21.25 -1.75 -10.18
C ALA A 82 22.78 -1.96 -10.17
N PHE A 83 23.25 -3.17 -9.86
CA PHE A 83 24.69 -3.51 -9.93
C PHE A 83 25.22 -3.41 -11.34
N GLU A 84 24.52 -3.92 -12.34
CA GLU A 84 24.94 -3.81 -13.75
C GLU A 84 25.01 -2.35 -14.20
N CYS A 85 24.01 -1.53 -13.85
CA CYS A 85 24.03 -0.10 -14.15
C CYS A 85 25.24 0.61 -13.50
N LEU A 86 25.50 0.34 -12.21
CA LEU A 86 26.64 0.94 -11.51
C LEU A 86 27.97 0.48 -12.11
N HIS A 87 28.11 -0.81 -12.39
CA HIS A 87 29.29 -1.36 -13.04
C HIS A 87 29.55 -0.71 -14.40
N TYR A 88 28.49 -0.53 -15.23
CA TYR A 88 28.60 0.17 -16.50
C TYR A 88 29.05 1.63 -16.33
N MET A 89 28.54 2.32 -15.30
CA MET A 89 28.93 3.70 -15.01
C MET A 89 30.40 3.81 -14.58
N GLU A 90 30.92 2.85 -13.84
CA GLU A 90 32.33 2.84 -13.39
C GLU A 90 33.30 2.51 -14.53
N HIS A 91 32.94 1.61 -15.43
CA HIS A 91 33.87 1.05 -16.43
C HIS A 91 33.57 1.47 -17.86
N GLY A 92 32.35 1.92 -18.17
CA GLY A 92 31.87 2.18 -19.52
C GLY A 92 31.82 3.66 -19.93
N THR A 93 32.12 4.59 -19.02
CA THR A 93 31.97 6.02 -19.32
C THR A 93 33.25 6.66 -19.81
N ASN A 94 33.19 7.32 -21.00
CA ASN A 94 34.20 8.27 -21.40
C ASN A 94 34.04 9.56 -20.57
N ALA A 95 35.17 10.18 -20.20
CA ALA A 95 35.20 11.43 -19.45
C ALA A 95 34.37 12.59 -20.06
N GLN A 96 33.99 12.46 -21.35
CA GLN A 96 33.21 13.46 -22.08
C GLN A 96 31.70 13.37 -21.86
N ASN A 97 31.17 12.23 -21.37
CA ASN A 97 29.74 12.05 -21.09
C ASN A 97 29.56 11.36 -19.72
N PRO A 98 29.63 12.11 -18.63
CA PRO A 98 29.44 11.55 -17.29
C PRO A 98 27.99 11.09 -17.09
N LEU A 99 27.81 9.86 -16.61
CA LEU A 99 26.51 9.31 -16.21
C LEU A 99 26.25 9.59 -14.75
N CYS A 100 24.98 9.79 -14.40
CA CYS A 100 24.54 9.97 -13.02
C CYS A 100 23.41 8.99 -12.71
N ALA A 101 23.54 8.23 -11.62
CA ALA A 101 22.44 7.43 -11.06
C ALA A 101 21.71 8.24 -10.01
N TYR A 102 20.38 8.36 -10.14
CA TYR A 102 19.56 9.07 -9.18
C TYR A 102 18.56 8.12 -8.53
N LYS A 103 18.70 7.89 -7.21
CA LYS A 103 17.76 7.10 -6.43
C LYS A 103 16.68 7.98 -5.85
N LEU A 104 15.44 7.79 -6.30
CA LEU A 104 14.25 8.42 -5.74
C LEU A 104 13.63 7.52 -4.67
N ASP A 105 13.41 8.07 -3.49
CA ASP A 105 12.70 7.39 -2.43
C ASP A 105 11.51 8.25 -1.96
N LEU A 106 10.31 7.75 -2.19
CA LEU A 106 9.09 8.39 -1.73
C LEU A 106 8.83 7.98 -0.28
N SER A 107 9.20 8.84 0.66
CA SER A 107 8.86 8.63 2.06
C SER A 107 7.35 8.51 2.22
N LYS A 108 6.90 7.43 2.88
CA LYS A 108 5.48 7.17 3.12
C LYS A 108 4.65 7.16 1.81
N ALA A 109 5.10 6.43 0.78
CA ALA A 109 4.46 6.39 -0.53
C ALA A 109 2.97 6.03 -0.44
N TYR A 110 2.60 5.04 0.39
CA TYR A 110 1.21 4.65 0.60
C TYR A 110 0.34 5.75 1.21
N ASP A 111 0.93 6.60 2.05
CA ASP A 111 0.23 7.69 2.72
C ASP A 111 -0.07 8.88 1.78
N ARG A 112 0.48 8.85 0.58
CA ARG A 112 0.36 9.93 -0.42
C ARG A 112 -0.51 9.56 -1.61
N VAL A 113 -1.09 8.36 -1.62
CA VAL A 113 -2.04 7.96 -2.66
C VAL A 113 -3.37 8.67 -2.42
N ASP A 114 -3.79 9.50 -3.37
CA ASP A 114 -5.11 10.11 -3.39
C ASP A 114 -6.15 9.09 -3.87
N TRP A 115 -7.31 9.04 -3.18
CA TRP A 115 -8.36 8.09 -3.52
C TRP A 115 -9.06 8.42 -4.85
N THR A 116 -9.20 9.70 -5.16
CA THR A 116 -9.77 10.16 -6.43
C THR A 116 -8.85 9.75 -7.58
N PHE A 117 -7.54 9.96 -7.40
CA PHE A 117 -6.55 9.50 -8.37
C PHE A 117 -6.58 7.98 -8.56
N LEU A 118 -6.69 7.21 -7.48
CA LEU A 118 -6.79 5.75 -7.57
C LEU A 118 -8.03 5.32 -8.37
N GLU A 119 -9.17 5.94 -8.12
CA GLU A 119 -10.42 5.67 -8.83
C GLU A 119 -10.30 5.98 -10.32
N GLU A 120 -9.77 7.15 -10.67
CA GLU A 120 -9.54 7.58 -12.05
C GLU A 120 -8.58 6.65 -12.80
N VAL A 121 -7.46 6.27 -12.18
CA VAL A 121 -6.50 5.31 -12.77
C VAL A 121 -7.16 3.97 -13.05
N MET A 122 -7.96 3.43 -12.12
CA MET A 122 -8.68 2.19 -12.37
C MET A 122 -9.69 2.31 -13.52
N HIS A 123 -10.37 3.45 -13.66
CA HIS A 123 -11.24 3.71 -14.82
C HIS A 123 -10.45 3.74 -16.12
N GLN A 124 -9.31 4.43 -16.16
CA GLN A 124 -8.44 4.51 -17.34
C GLN A 124 -7.86 3.14 -17.72
N MET A 125 -7.58 2.30 -16.74
CA MET A 125 -7.13 0.92 -16.95
C MET A 125 -8.24 -0.04 -17.42
N GLY A 126 -9.49 0.42 -17.53
CA GLY A 126 -10.62 -0.38 -18.02
C GLY A 126 -11.22 -1.33 -17.00
N PHE A 127 -10.98 -1.15 -15.71
CA PHE A 127 -11.67 -1.93 -14.68
C PHE A 127 -13.18 -1.62 -14.68
N SER A 128 -13.99 -2.66 -14.44
CA SER A 128 -15.45 -2.47 -14.37
C SER A 128 -15.85 -1.57 -13.20
N CYS A 129 -16.92 -0.78 -13.35
CA CYS A 129 -17.44 0.07 -12.28
C CYS A 129 -17.77 -0.72 -10.99
N GLN A 130 -18.18 -1.98 -11.12
CA GLN A 130 -18.43 -2.83 -9.97
C GLN A 130 -17.14 -3.17 -9.22
N TRP A 131 -16.05 -3.48 -9.94
CA TRP A 131 -14.74 -3.72 -9.35
C TRP A 131 -14.21 -2.49 -8.61
N ILE A 132 -14.26 -1.34 -9.26
CA ILE A 132 -13.83 -0.05 -8.69
C ILE A 132 -14.63 0.23 -7.41
N ARG A 133 -15.94 0.05 -7.42
CA ARG A 133 -16.78 0.21 -6.23
C ARG A 133 -16.35 -0.68 -5.08
N TRP A 134 -15.97 -1.93 -5.32
CA TRP A 134 -15.48 -2.82 -4.28
C TRP A 134 -14.16 -2.34 -3.68
N ILE A 135 -13.20 -1.93 -4.52
CA ILE A 135 -11.92 -1.40 -4.06
C ILE A 135 -12.13 -0.11 -3.28
N MET A 136 -12.87 0.85 -3.84
CA MET A 136 -13.15 2.14 -3.19
C MET A 136 -13.88 1.94 -1.85
N SER A 137 -14.85 1.03 -1.79
CA SER A 137 -15.51 0.69 -0.52
C SER A 137 -14.53 0.12 0.52
N CYS A 138 -13.51 -0.63 0.11
CA CYS A 138 -12.50 -1.13 1.03
C CYS A 138 -11.59 -0.02 1.60
N VAL A 139 -11.22 0.97 0.79
CA VAL A 139 -10.24 2.00 1.20
C VAL A 139 -10.88 3.24 1.83
N THR A 140 -12.11 3.59 1.46
CA THR A 140 -12.77 4.84 1.93
C THR A 140 -13.62 4.66 3.17
N THR A 141 -14.07 3.44 3.49
CA THR A 141 -15.00 3.20 4.62
C THR A 141 -14.31 2.78 5.91
N VAL A 142 -12.98 2.76 5.94
CA VAL A 142 -12.21 2.35 7.11
C VAL A 142 -12.41 3.35 8.27
N ARG A 143 -12.56 2.81 9.49
CA ARG A 143 -12.57 3.57 10.75
C ARG A 143 -11.45 3.07 11.64
N TYR A 144 -10.63 3.98 12.13
CA TYR A 144 -9.51 3.66 13.00
C TYR A 144 -9.81 4.00 14.45
N SER A 145 -9.32 3.16 15.35
CA SER A 145 -9.28 3.45 16.78
C SER A 145 -7.89 3.08 17.30
N VAL A 146 -7.24 3.98 18.02
CA VAL A 146 -5.93 3.69 18.61
C VAL A 146 -6.14 2.95 19.93
N LYS A 147 -5.43 1.84 20.11
CA LYS A 147 -5.38 1.12 21.39
C LYS A 147 -4.22 1.66 22.22
N PHE A 148 -4.54 2.26 23.37
CA PHE A 148 -3.58 2.82 24.30
C PHE A 148 -3.85 2.31 25.73
N ASN A 149 -2.85 1.75 26.38
CA ASN A 149 -2.94 1.17 27.73
C ASN A 149 -4.14 0.23 27.94
N GLY A 150 -4.46 -0.58 26.93
CA GLY A 150 -5.57 -1.53 26.99
C GLY A 150 -6.95 -0.96 26.62
N ALA A 151 -7.10 0.36 26.57
CA ALA A 151 -8.33 1.05 26.16
C ALA A 151 -8.29 1.41 24.67
N LEU A 152 -9.45 1.41 24.01
CA LEU A 152 -9.62 1.96 22.65
C LEU A 152 -10.02 3.42 22.78
N LEU A 153 -9.30 4.29 22.09
CA LEU A 153 -9.66 5.69 21.94
C LEU A 153 -10.80 5.83 20.93
N GLU A 154 -11.39 7.04 20.88
CA GLU A 154 -12.47 7.36 19.96
C GLU A 154 -12.09 7.04 18.51
N ALA A 155 -13.05 6.47 17.78
CA ALA A 155 -12.84 6.09 16.37
C ALA A 155 -12.89 7.32 15.47
N PHE A 156 -11.95 7.39 14.53
CA PHE A 156 -11.87 8.43 13.51
C PHE A 156 -11.84 7.82 12.11
N SER A 157 -12.31 8.56 11.14
CA SER A 157 -12.22 8.18 9.73
C SER A 157 -11.04 8.89 9.07
N PRO A 158 -10.36 8.25 8.12
CA PRO A 158 -9.29 8.90 7.35
C PRO A 158 -9.82 10.16 6.67
N ARG A 159 -9.19 11.29 6.94
CA ARG A 159 -9.37 12.53 6.18
C ARG A 159 -8.06 12.81 5.45
N GLU A 160 -8.15 13.20 4.23
CA GLU A 160 -7.21 13.29 3.11
C GLU A 160 -5.69 13.48 3.33
N VAL A 161 -5.18 13.79 4.52
CA VAL A 161 -3.76 14.12 4.73
C VAL A 161 -3.08 13.36 5.87
N PHE A 162 -3.81 12.88 6.87
CA PHE A 162 -3.21 12.29 8.09
C PHE A 162 -3.25 10.77 8.17
N ASP A 163 -4.06 10.11 7.33
CA ASP A 163 -4.57 8.77 7.62
C ASP A 163 -4.00 7.66 6.77
N LYS A 164 -3.07 8.00 5.92
CA LYS A 164 -2.46 7.06 4.98
C LYS A 164 -1.36 6.18 5.61
N VAL A 165 -1.05 6.38 6.90
CA VAL A 165 0.08 5.70 7.59
C VAL A 165 -0.17 4.22 7.88
N ILE A 166 -1.40 3.72 7.66
CA ILE A 166 -1.81 2.46 8.28
C ILE A 166 -2.29 1.41 7.29
N LEU A 167 -2.34 1.72 6.02
CA LEU A 167 -2.67 0.72 5.01
C LEU A 167 -1.43 -0.07 4.60
N CYS A 168 -1.42 -1.29 5.01
CA CYS A 168 -0.55 -2.37 4.56
C CYS A 168 0.76 -2.60 5.30
N HIS A 169 0.66 -3.35 6.36
CA HIS A 169 1.61 -4.43 6.52
C HIS A 169 0.85 -5.77 6.53
N ARG A 170 0.91 -6.45 5.38
CA ARG A 170 0.59 -7.85 5.00
C ARG A 170 -0.78 -8.12 4.43
#